data_9f6839c01136cd40cae7e09f4b4e95bb
#
_entry.id   9f6839c01136cd40cae7e09f4b4e95bb
#
_cell.length_a   1.000
_cell.length_b   1.000
_cell.length_c   1.000
_cell.angle_alpha   90.00
_cell.angle_beta   90.00
_cell.angle_gamma   90.00
#
_symmetry.space_group_name_H-M   'P 1'
#
loop_
_entity.id
_entity.type
_entity.pdbx_description
1 polymer ?
#
loop_
_entity_poly.entity_id
_entity_poly.type
_entity_poly.pdbx_seq_one_letter_code
_entity_poly.pdbx_strand_id
1 'polypeptide(L)'
;MHRRLHRYRSLLAMITMVVLTLLIAPLHGSAVSTRLDDPDPATIPLPVLDDDDPAKAVVARVTFTSRTQATVDRTSVSLQRAHTHIGDPPILKLSLTDVDGQVIDRMNAWSPLWVYSHGDRERVDVKSSGAGSFIVPFSPALSTMTISDTALNRDVVTVDVKPAIRAFCVAHPGDPDCLESDLSVDSVEPRAPLFAVLGKPVTVIVGSTISNAGPDGPTDARVERTVTAGTGVTVTPTAPETTEVALAVGSPRRLEKTYTVTCTQPGARTLDFTTAVAPERASVIDPQEANNRRTTRLTVDCAVPVTINIQPGSARNPVNLNGSILPVAALTTRAGEYGNPLAFDATAINSASLRFGSPSVLLLGGGVPEPHGRIHPANSLEPDEVTRDRDLDAILHFQPRSDALAPTDTSACVLGRFAGPSGPLSFYGCDRVTIVS
;
A
#
# COMPACT_ATOMS: atom_id res chain seq x y z
N MET A 1 18.28 -56.20 21.75
CA MET A 1 17.31 -56.15 22.85
C MET A 1 16.38 -54.95 22.66
N HIS A 2 15.11 -55.25 22.41
CA HIS A 2 13.86 -54.52 22.61
C HIS A 2 13.78 -53.01 22.26
N ARG A 3 13.13 -52.71 21.10
CA ARG A 3 11.71 -52.33 20.88
C ARG A 3 11.22 -51.10 21.66
N ARG A 4 10.88 -50.03 20.96
CA ARG A 4 9.48 -49.51 20.87
C ARG A 4 9.32 -48.50 19.73
N LEU A 5 8.51 -48.92 18.76
CA LEU A 5 7.82 -48.07 17.78
C LEU A 5 6.72 -47.27 18.48
N HIS A 6 6.58 -46.00 18.18
CA HIS A 6 5.30 -45.29 18.34
C HIS A 6 4.81 -44.73 17.02
N ARG A 7 3.64 -45.22 16.65
CA ARG A 7 2.85 -44.96 15.43
C ARG A 7 2.26 -43.54 15.48
N TYR A 8 2.42 -42.79 14.42
CA TYR A 8 1.53 -41.68 14.10
C TYR A 8 0.43 -42.17 13.14
N ARG A 9 -0.80 -42.08 13.60
CA ARG A 9 -2.02 -42.39 12.86
C ARG A 9 -2.39 -41.17 12.00
N SER A 10 -2.41 -41.39 10.71
CA SER A 10 -3.03 -40.50 9.72
C SER A 10 -4.54 -40.58 9.87
N LEU A 11 -5.22 -39.45 10.06
CA LEU A 11 -6.67 -39.33 9.91
C LEU A 11 -6.98 -39.06 8.44
N LEU A 12 -7.48 -40.09 7.77
CA LEU A 12 -8.12 -39.97 6.44
C LEU A 12 -9.59 -39.61 6.69
N ALA A 13 -10.01 -38.43 6.25
CA ALA A 13 -11.42 -38.05 6.21
C ALA A 13 -12.07 -38.69 4.97
N MET A 14 -12.95 -39.67 5.17
CA MET A 14 -13.83 -40.22 4.15
C MET A 14 -14.92 -39.21 3.78
N ILE A 15 -14.93 -38.78 2.53
CA ILE A 15 -16.06 -38.09 1.94
C ILE A 15 -17.04 -39.17 1.45
N THR A 16 -18.18 -39.24 2.12
CA THR A 16 -19.30 -40.14 1.75
C THR A 16 -20.08 -39.47 0.61
N MET A 17 -19.97 -40.02 -0.58
CA MET A 17 -20.75 -39.66 -1.75
C MET A 17 -22.12 -40.34 -1.66
N VAL A 18 -23.18 -39.59 -1.37
CA VAL A 18 -24.56 -40.07 -1.45
C VAL A 18 -25.04 -39.93 -2.90
N VAL A 19 -25.11 -41.04 -3.58
CA VAL A 19 -25.78 -41.14 -4.90
C VAL A 19 -27.27 -41.26 -4.66
N LEU A 20 -28.01 -40.17 -4.96
CA LEU A 20 -29.48 -40.19 -4.97
C LEU A 20 -29.97 -40.50 -6.36
N THR A 21 -30.39 -41.77 -6.58
CA THR A 21 -31.08 -42.20 -7.79
C THR A 21 -32.51 -41.68 -7.78
N LEU A 22 -32.81 -40.66 -8.62
CA LEU A 22 -34.16 -40.23 -8.89
C LEU A 22 -34.78 -41.07 -10.01
N LEU A 23 -35.82 -41.82 -9.67
CA LEU A 23 -36.73 -42.48 -10.60
C LEU A 23 -37.49 -41.42 -11.43
N ILE A 24 -37.30 -41.42 -12.74
CA ILE A 24 -38.07 -40.61 -13.69
C ILE A 24 -39.33 -41.36 -14.00
N ALA A 25 -40.46 -40.90 -13.50
CA ALA A 25 -41.79 -41.26 -13.98
C ALA A 25 -42.28 -40.16 -14.96
N PRO A 26 -42.81 -40.48 -16.12
CA PRO A 26 -43.34 -39.49 -17.02
C PRO A 26 -44.72 -39.05 -16.54
N LEU A 27 -44.78 -37.85 -15.92
CA LEU A 27 -46.06 -37.17 -15.69
C LEU A 27 -46.43 -36.37 -16.94
N HIS A 28 -47.45 -36.85 -17.62
CA HIS A 28 -48.22 -36.05 -18.56
C HIS A 28 -48.95 -34.97 -17.78
N GLY A 29 -48.34 -33.82 -17.66
CA GLY A 29 -48.94 -32.60 -17.06
C GLY A 29 -49.39 -31.70 -18.19
N SER A 30 -50.67 -31.51 -18.32
CA SER A 30 -51.30 -30.50 -19.16
C SER A 30 -50.69 -29.14 -18.83
N ALA A 31 -50.18 -28.43 -19.82
CA ALA A 31 -49.71 -27.06 -19.71
C ALA A 31 -50.92 -26.17 -19.34
N VAL A 32 -51.08 -25.88 -18.06
CA VAL A 32 -51.89 -24.75 -17.61
C VAL A 32 -51.03 -23.52 -17.85
N SER A 33 -51.35 -22.79 -18.91
CA SER A 33 -50.87 -21.45 -19.15
C SER A 33 -51.44 -20.54 -18.03
N THR A 34 -50.75 -20.45 -16.93
CA THR A 34 -50.97 -19.33 -16.01
C THR A 34 -50.44 -18.10 -16.72
N ARG A 35 -51.30 -17.32 -17.35
CA ARG A 35 -51.07 -15.90 -17.55
C ARG A 35 -50.76 -15.37 -16.16
N LEU A 36 -49.51 -14.98 -15.94
CA LEU A 36 -49.19 -14.02 -14.91
C LEU A 36 -49.94 -12.77 -15.30
N ASP A 37 -51.06 -12.51 -14.59
CA ASP A 37 -51.72 -11.21 -14.65
C ASP A 37 -50.64 -10.18 -14.28
N ASP A 38 -50.25 -9.38 -15.27
CA ASP A 38 -49.46 -8.17 -15.00
C ASP A 38 -50.25 -7.36 -13.96
N PRO A 39 -49.66 -6.97 -12.83
CA PRO A 39 -50.35 -6.14 -11.86
C PRO A 39 -50.80 -4.86 -12.56
N ASP A 40 -52.09 -4.58 -12.45
CA ASP A 40 -52.69 -3.36 -12.96
C ASP A 40 -51.81 -2.17 -12.58
N PRO A 41 -51.23 -1.41 -13.53
CA PRO A 41 -50.39 -0.26 -13.24
C PRO A 41 -51.01 0.80 -12.34
N ALA A 42 -52.34 0.75 -12.20
CA ALA A 42 -53.07 1.60 -11.26
C ALA A 42 -52.93 1.20 -9.78
N THR A 43 -52.37 0.01 -9.46
CA THR A 43 -52.26 -0.52 -8.09
C THR A 43 -50.86 -0.48 -7.50
N ILE A 44 -49.86 0.02 -8.23
CA ILE A 44 -48.55 0.29 -7.64
C ILE A 44 -48.71 1.57 -6.78
N PRO A 45 -48.68 1.48 -5.44
CA PRO A 45 -48.73 2.68 -4.65
C PRO A 45 -47.51 3.52 -5.00
N LEU A 46 -47.73 4.70 -5.53
CA LEU A 46 -46.69 5.71 -5.63
C LEU A 46 -46.10 5.87 -4.24
N PRO A 47 -44.76 5.84 -4.07
CA PRO A 47 -44.19 6.11 -2.78
C PRO A 47 -44.73 7.45 -2.30
N VAL A 48 -45.38 7.47 -1.13
CA VAL A 48 -45.81 8.69 -0.44
C VAL A 48 -44.50 9.38 -0.10
N LEU A 49 -44.11 10.34 -0.94
CA LEU A 49 -42.99 11.24 -0.65
C LEU A 49 -43.50 12.13 0.49
N ASP A 50 -42.78 12.14 1.60
CA ASP A 50 -42.99 13.08 2.67
C ASP A 50 -42.86 14.49 2.05
N ASP A 51 -43.90 15.26 2.05
CA ASP A 51 -43.96 16.54 1.30
C ASP A 51 -43.04 17.62 1.88
N ASP A 52 -42.42 17.36 3.05
CA ASP A 52 -41.59 18.31 3.78
C ASP A 52 -40.07 18.20 3.45
N ASP A 53 -39.60 17.14 2.79
CA ASP A 53 -38.19 17.04 2.40
C ASP A 53 -37.94 17.68 1.03
N PRO A 54 -36.95 18.58 0.90
CA PRO A 54 -36.60 19.14 -0.40
C PRO A 54 -36.09 18.00 -1.30
N ALA A 55 -36.87 17.68 -2.33
CA ALA A 55 -36.48 16.68 -3.30
C ALA A 55 -35.15 17.10 -3.97
N LYS A 56 -34.15 16.25 -3.89
CA LYS A 56 -32.82 16.42 -4.53
C LYS A 56 -32.63 15.39 -5.62
N ALA A 57 -32.06 15.81 -6.75
CA ALA A 57 -31.75 14.91 -7.85
C ALA A 57 -30.35 15.20 -8.42
N VAL A 58 -29.68 14.15 -8.85
CA VAL A 58 -28.47 14.26 -9.66
C VAL A 58 -28.90 14.36 -11.13
N VAL A 59 -28.40 15.38 -11.82
CA VAL A 59 -28.66 15.65 -13.22
C VAL A 59 -27.40 15.42 -14.03
N ALA A 60 -27.41 14.50 -14.97
CA ALA A 60 -26.33 14.28 -15.94
C ALA A 60 -26.82 14.67 -17.33
N ARG A 61 -26.14 15.61 -17.98
CA ARG A 61 -26.35 15.93 -19.37
C ARG A 61 -25.39 15.10 -20.22
N VAL A 62 -25.94 14.37 -21.18
CA VAL A 62 -25.19 13.40 -22.00
C VAL A 62 -25.55 13.61 -23.46
N THR A 63 -24.53 13.70 -24.30
CA THR A 63 -24.66 13.78 -25.77
C THR A 63 -24.32 12.45 -26.39
N PHE A 64 -25.29 11.82 -27.07
CA PHE A 64 -25.13 10.61 -27.81
C PHE A 64 -24.66 10.94 -29.23
N THR A 65 -23.55 10.34 -29.62
CA THR A 65 -23.02 10.40 -30.99
C THR A 65 -23.51 9.21 -31.83
N SER A 66 -23.97 8.16 -31.17
CA SER A 66 -24.61 6.97 -31.76
C SER A 66 -25.36 6.20 -30.67
N ARG A 67 -26.02 5.08 -31.04
CA ARG A 67 -26.65 4.18 -30.05
C ARG A 67 -25.66 3.51 -29.10
N THR A 68 -24.38 3.49 -29.44
CA THR A 68 -23.34 2.77 -28.67
C THR A 68 -22.27 3.71 -28.12
N GLN A 69 -22.37 4.99 -28.34
CA GLN A 69 -21.38 5.99 -27.92
C GLN A 69 -22.05 7.27 -27.45
N ALA A 70 -21.63 7.73 -26.29
CA ALA A 70 -22.06 9.00 -25.73
C ALA A 70 -20.93 9.65 -24.91
N THR A 71 -21.02 10.95 -24.71
CA THR A 71 -20.13 11.76 -23.90
C THR A 71 -20.93 12.46 -22.81
N VAL A 72 -20.32 12.60 -21.63
CA VAL A 72 -20.90 13.35 -20.51
C VAL A 72 -20.54 14.81 -20.70
N ASP A 73 -21.54 15.69 -20.82
CA ASP A 73 -21.32 17.14 -20.98
C ASP A 73 -21.11 17.80 -19.61
N ARG A 74 -21.95 17.44 -18.64
CA ARG A 74 -21.88 17.96 -17.26
C ARG A 74 -22.69 17.09 -16.29
N THR A 75 -22.34 17.19 -15.02
CA THR A 75 -23.13 16.68 -13.90
C THR A 75 -23.41 17.80 -12.89
N SER A 76 -24.55 17.76 -12.21
CA SER A 76 -24.93 18.71 -11.15
C SER A 76 -25.96 18.08 -10.23
N VAL A 77 -26.10 18.61 -9.02
CA VAL A 77 -27.25 18.33 -8.15
C VAL A 77 -28.22 19.50 -8.28
N SER A 78 -29.49 19.20 -8.32
CA SER A 78 -30.59 20.18 -8.42
C SER A 78 -31.66 19.88 -7.39
N LEU A 79 -32.26 20.93 -6.82
CA LEU A 79 -33.39 20.82 -5.89
C LEU A 79 -34.66 20.57 -6.72
N GLN A 80 -34.86 19.35 -7.15
CA GLN A 80 -36.03 18.91 -7.90
C GLN A 80 -36.25 17.42 -7.66
N ARG A 81 -37.45 16.94 -7.89
CA ARG A 81 -37.74 15.49 -7.85
C ARG A 81 -37.16 14.81 -9.09
N ALA A 82 -36.59 13.61 -8.89
CA ALA A 82 -36.23 12.75 -10.00
C ALA A 82 -37.51 12.33 -10.76
N HIS A 83 -37.44 12.37 -12.09
CA HIS A 83 -38.54 11.87 -12.89
C HIS A 83 -38.40 10.35 -13.07
N THR A 84 -39.32 9.59 -12.53
CA THR A 84 -39.48 8.18 -12.85
C THR A 84 -40.13 8.10 -14.23
N HIS A 85 -39.35 7.89 -15.28
CA HIS A 85 -39.91 7.60 -16.60
C HIS A 85 -40.27 6.11 -16.66
N ILE A 86 -41.56 5.85 -16.62
CA ILE A 86 -42.10 4.55 -17.02
C ILE A 86 -42.41 4.73 -18.51
N GLY A 87 -41.53 4.23 -19.37
CA GLY A 87 -41.71 4.38 -20.80
C GLY A 87 -41.86 3.04 -21.50
N ASP A 88 -42.66 3.02 -22.57
CA ASP A 88 -42.66 1.92 -23.53
C ASP A 88 -41.27 1.90 -24.26
N PRO A 89 -40.85 0.71 -24.77
CA PRO A 89 -39.59 0.60 -25.50
C PRO A 89 -39.55 1.57 -26.69
N PRO A 90 -38.38 2.06 -27.02
CA PRO A 90 -37.06 1.62 -26.63
C PRO A 90 -36.48 2.43 -25.48
N ILE A 91 -36.05 1.71 -24.49
CA ILE A 91 -35.70 2.26 -23.22
C ILE A 91 -34.20 2.13 -22.99
N LEU A 92 -33.60 3.18 -22.48
CA LEU A 92 -32.31 3.12 -21.83
C LEU A 92 -32.52 2.67 -20.38
N LYS A 93 -31.61 1.84 -19.89
CA LYS A 93 -31.54 1.44 -18.49
C LYS A 93 -30.47 2.27 -17.79
N LEU A 94 -30.81 2.83 -16.67
CA LEU A 94 -29.87 3.48 -15.76
C LEU A 94 -29.59 2.56 -14.60
N SER A 95 -28.32 2.22 -14.37
CA SER A 95 -27.87 1.49 -13.19
C SER A 95 -27.08 2.43 -12.31
N LEU A 96 -27.55 2.68 -11.08
CA LEU A 96 -26.92 3.54 -10.10
C LEU A 96 -26.08 2.67 -9.16
N THR A 97 -24.81 3.02 -8.97
CA THR A 97 -23.91 2.25 -8.12
C THR A 97 -23.25 3.11 -7.05
N ASP A 98 -22.91 2.48 -5.94
CA ASP A 98 -22.08 3.07 -4.89
C ASP A 98 -20.57 3.02 -5.22
N VAL A 99 -19.74 3.37 -4.23
CA VAL A 99 -18.27 3.37 -4.37
C VAL A 99 -17.68 1.97 -4.53
N ASP A 100 -18.37 0.95 -4.01
CA ASP A 100 -17.97 -0.46 -4.08
C ASP A 100 -18.44 -1.14 -5.38
N GLY A 101 -19.15 -0.39 -6.23
CA GLY A 101 -19.73 -0.89 -7.47
C GLY A 101 -21.03 -1.68 -7.27
N GLN A 102 -21.61 -1.65 -6.05
CA GLN A 102 -22.89 -2.29 -5.78
C GLN A 102 -24.03 -1.46 -6.37
N VAL A 103 -24.98 -2.14 -7.01
CA VAL A 103 -26.12 -1.46 -7.60
C VAL A 103 -27.11 -1.08 -6.47
N ILE A 104 -27.31 0.23 -6.28
CA ILE A 104 -28.23 0.78 -5.29
C ILE A 104 -29.63 1.01 -5.87
N ASP A 105 -29.73 1.28 -7.19
CA ASP A 105 -31.01 1.47 -7.86
C ASP A 105 -30.93 1.21 -9.37
N ARG A 106 -32.08 0.98 -10.01
CA ARG A 106 -32.21 0.83 -11.45
C ARG A 106 -33.44 1.56 -11.94
N MET A 107 -33.27 2.38 -12.96
CA MET A 107 -34.33 3.18 -13.57
C MET A 107 -34.35 2.99 -15.08
N ASN A 108 -35.48 3.30 -15.71
CA ASN A 108 -35.62 3.37 -17.14
C ASN A 108 -35.62 4.83 -17.59
N ALA A 109 -35.09 5.10 -18.78
CA ALA A 109 -35.07 6.44 -19.36
C ALA A 109 -35.30 6.40 -20.87
N TRP A 110 -35.85 7.47 -21.43
CA TRP A 110 -35.98 7.63 -22.85
C TRP A 110 -34.61 7.87 -23.50
N SER A 111 -34.42 7.26 -24.69
CA SER A 111 -33.28 7.59 -25.51
C SER A 111 -33.49 8.93 -26.24
N PRO A 112 -32.57 9.89 -26.12
CA PRO A 112 -32.66 11.16 -26.86
C PRO A 112 -32.47 11.00 -28.38
N LEU A 113 -32.13 9.80 -28.84
CA LEU A 113 -32.03 9.47 -30.27
C LEU A 113 -33.39 9.14 -30.89
N TRP A 114 -34.45 8.95 -30.12
CA TRP A 114 -35.72 8.52 -30.59
C TRP A 114 -36.71 9.68 -30.60
N VAL A 115 -37.35 9.88 -31.75
CA VAL A 115 -38.34 10.91 -31.96
C VAL A 115 -39.64 10.25 -32.38
N TYR A 116 -40.66 10.47 -31.58
CA TYR A 116 -42.03 10.07 -31.90
C TYR A 116 -42.70 11.16 -32.70
N SER A 117 -43.18 10.82 -33.89
CA SER A 117 -44.03 11.73 -34.66
C SER A 117 -45.47 11.28 -34.52
N HIS A 118 -46.31 12.13 -33.94
CA HIS A 118 -47.75 11.94 -33.91
C HIS A 118 -48.36 12.43 -35.19
N GLY A 119 -48.81 11.53 -36.04
CA GLY A 119 -49.54 11.77 -37.27
C GLY A 119 -50.53 10.60 -37.51
N ASP A 120 -51.15 10.55 -38.68
CA ASP A 120 -52.08 9.45 -39.02
C ASP A 120 -51.50 8.02 -38.94
N ARG A 121 -50.20 7.93 -38.76
CA ARG A 121 -49.45 6.73 -38.38
C ARG A 121 -48.38 7.07 -37.38
N GLU A 122 -48.41 6.44 -36.23
CA GLU A 122 -47.32 6.53 -35.24
C GLU A 122 -46.02 6.06 -35.92
N ARG A 123 -45.05 6.91 -35.99
CA ARG A 123 -43.73 6.62 -36.56
C ARG A 123 -42.65 6.98 -35.54
N VAL A 124 -41.71 6.08 -35.39
CA VAL A 124 -40.51 6.31 -34.59
C VAL A 124 -39.32 6.52 -35.54
N ASP A 125 -38.73 7.69 -35.50
CA ASP A 125 -37.52 8.00 -36.24
C ASP A 125 -36.33 7.97 -35.29
N VAL A 126 -35.23 7.33 -35.71
CA VAL A 126 -34.00 7.25 -34.93
C VAL A 126 -33.00 8.23 -35.48
N LYS A 127 -32.61 9.22 -34.68
CA LYS A 127 -31.57 10.20 -35.03
C LYS A 127 -30.20 9.57 -34.90
N SER A 128 -29.25 10.08 -35.68
CA SER A 128 -27.83 9.68 -35.61
C SER A 128 -27.15 10.20 -34.34
N SER A 129 -27.62 11.34 -33.80
CA SER A 129 -27.10 11.96 -32.58
C SER A 129 -28.19 12.71 -31.82
N GLY A 130 -28.00 12.90 -30.52
CA GLY A 130 -28.95 13.65 -29.69
C GLY A 130 -28.41 13.87 -28.28
N ALA A 131 -28.89 14.90 -27.59
CA ALA A 131 -28.52 15.15 -26.21
C ALA A 131 -29.75 15.01 -25.30
N GLY A 132 -29.52 14.48 -24.08
CA GLY A 132 -30.55 14.33 -23.06
C GLY A 132 -30.02 14.65 -21.67
N SER A 133 -30.96 15.00 -20.78
CA SER A 133 -30.67 15.11 -19.35
C SER A 133 -31.28 13.92 -18.62
N PHE A 134 -30.46 13.21 -17.89
CA PHE A 134 -30.85 12.09 -17.04
C PHE A 134 -30.92 12.56 -15.61
N ILE A 135 -32.08 12.43 -14.99
CA ILE A 135 -32.37 12.97 -13.66
C ILE A 135 -32.66 11.77 -12.75
N VAL A 136 -31.76 11.51 -11.82
CA VAL A 136 -31.85 10.37 -10.89
C VAL A 136 -31.96 10.85 -9.45
N PRO A 137 -32.56 10.07 -8.53
CA PRO A 137 -32.63 10.43 -7.13
C PRO A 137 -31.22 10.70 -6.56
N PHE A 138 -31.12 11.72 -5.73
CA PHE A 138 -29.92 11.94 -4.94
C PHE A 138 -29.80 10.83 -3.89
N SER A 139 -28.59 10.29 -3.75
CA SER A 139 -28.23 9.40 -2.65
C SER A 139 -26.83 9.72 -2.17
N PRO A 140 -26.59 9.81 -0.85
CA PRO A 140 -25.26 10.01 -0.29
C PRO A 140 -24.26 8.92 -0.69
N ALA A 141 -24.73 7.72 -1.02
CA ALA A 141 -23.91 6.59 -1.44
C ALA A 141 -23.63 6.58 -2.95
N LEU A 142 -24.34 7.37 -3.76
CA LEU A 142 -24.24 7.32 -5.21
C LEU A 142 -22.85 7.76 -5.70
N SER A 143 -22.25 6.91 -6.52
CA SER A 143 -20.92 7.12 -7.09
C SER A 143 -20.96 7.24 -8.62
N THR A 144 -21.62 6.28 -9.29
CA THR A 144 -21.71 6.27 -10.75
C THR A 144 -23.11 5.94 -11.25
N MET A 145 -23.41 6.41 -12.46
CA MET A 145 -24.59 6.05 -13.21
C MET A 145 -24.19 5.46 -14.55
N THR A 146 -24.51 4.20 -14.80
CA THR A 146 -24.27 3.56 -16.09
C THR A 146 -25.53 3.61 -16.94
N ILE A 147 -25.43 4.10 -18.15
CA ILE A 147 -26.52 4.16 -19.15
C ILE A 147 -26.31 3.03 -20.14
N SER A 148 -27.29 2.13 -20.27
CA SER A 148 -27.23 0.97 -21.17
C SER A 148 -28.39 1.00 -22.18
N ASP A 149 -28.13 0.64 -23.44
CA ASP A 149 -29.17 0.38 -24.44
C ASP A 149 -29.72 -1.02 -24.25
N THR A 150 -30.99 -1.13 -23.86
CA THR A 150 -31.61 -2.41 -23.54
C THR A 150 -31.79 -3.31 -24.76
N ALA A 151 -32.04 -2.75 -25.94
CA ALA A 151 -32.20 -3.51 -27.17
C ALA A 151 -30.89 -4.10 -27.70
N LEU A 152 -29.75 -3.43 -27.41
CA LEU A 152 -28.41 -3.90 -27.77
C LEU A 152 -27.75 -4.67 -26.60
N ASN A 153 -28.37 -4.66 -25.43
CA ASN A 153 -27.83 -5.21 -24.19
C ASN A 153 -26.37 -4.77 -23.95
N ARG A 154 -26.12 -3.46 -24.07
CA ARG A 154 -24.79 -2.88 -24.04
C ARG A 154 -24.77 -1.56 -23.28
N ASP A 155 -23.71 -1.38 -22.48
CA ASP A 155 -23.41 -0.10 -21.83
C ASP A 155 -22.95 0.91 -22.89
N VAL A 156 -23.51 2.12 -22.81
CA VAL A 156 -23.23 3.24 -23.72
C VAL A 156 -22.23 4.20 -23.08
N VAL A 157 -22.47 4.55 -21.82
CA VAL A 157 -21.59 5.45 -21.05
C VAL A 157 -21.78 5.24 -19.56
N THR A 158 -20.68 5.37 -18.80
CA THR A 158 -20.67 5.47 -17.33
C THR A 158 -20.35 6.89 -16.93
N VAL A 159 -21.22 7.49 -16.12
CA VAL A 159 -21.14 8.86 -15.63
C VAL A 159 -20.63 8.84 -14.20
N ASP A 160 -19.48 9.46 -13.93
CA ASP A 160 -19.03 9.74 -12.57
C ASP A 160 -19.81 10.93 -12.01
N VAL A 161 -20.62 10.70 -10.98
CA VAL A 161 -21.44 11.75 -10.36
C VAL A 161 -20.87 12.29 -9.05
N LYS A 162 -19.77 11.71 -8.56
CA LYS A 162 -19.09 12.13 -7.32
C LYS A 162 -18.73 13.63 -7.30
N PRO A 163 -18.17 14.22 -8.39
CA PRO A 163 -17.86 15.64 -8.38
C PRO A 163 -19.08 16.53 -8.16
N ALA A 164 -20.24 16.16 -8.72
CA ALA A 164 -21.47 16.91 -8.55
C ALA A 164 -22.02 16.85 -7.13
N ILE A 165 -22.01 15.64 -6.52
CA ILE A 165 -22.43 15.43 -5.14
C ILE A 165 -21.51 16.20 -4.19
N ARG A 166 -20.20 16.09 -4.35
CA ARG A 166 -19.23 16.82 -3.55
C ARG A 166 -19.44 18.34 -3.65
N ALA A 167 -19.59 18.86 -4.87
CA ALA A 167 -19.80 20.28 -5.07
C ALA A 167 -21.10 20.78 -4.40
N PHE A 168 -22.16 19.96 -4.42
CA PHE A 168 -23.39 20.26 -3.72
C PHE A 168 -23.18 20.32 -2.20
N CYS A 169 -22.55 19.31 -1.63
CA CYS A 169 -22.31 19.25 -0.18
C CYS A 169 -21.40 20.38 0.31
N VAL A 170 -20.38 20.74 -0.44
CA VAL A 170 -19.55 21.93 -0.13
C VAL A 170 -20.37 23.23 -0.14
N ALA A 171 -21.32 23.35 -1.06
CA ALA A 171 -22.15 24.54 -1.19
C ALA A 171 -23.29 24.60 -0.16
N HIS A 172 -23.67 23.48 0.42
CA HIS A 172 -24.80 23.33 1.36
C HIS A 172 -24.35 22.65 2.66
N PRO A 173 -23.45 23.28 3.44
CA PRO A 173 -23.03 22.72 4.72
C PRO A 173 -24.25 22.62 5.66
N GLY A 174 -24.38 21.47 6.31
CA GLY A 174 -25.52 21.17 7.19
C GLY A 174 -26.74 20.56 6.47
N ASP A 175 -26.65 20.26 5.18
CA ASP A 175 -27.64 19.43 4.50
C ASP A 175 -27.63 18.01 5.11
N PRO A 176 -28.78 17.41 5.45
CA PRO A 176 -28.81 16.12 6.17
C PRO A 176 -28.21 14.94 5.40
N ASP A 177 -28.08 15.04 4.08
CA ASP A 177 -27.45 14.02 3.26
C ASP A 177 -25.93 14.25 3.08
N CYS A 178 -25.39 15.34 3.63
CA CYS A 178 -24.00 15.71 3.59
C CYS A 178 -23.39 15.60 4.99
N LEU A 179 -22.36 14.78 5.11
CA LEU A 179 -21.65 14.59 6.38
C LEU A 179 -20.35 15.41 6.38
N GLU A 180 -19.93 15.84 7.56
CA GLU A 180 -18.68 16.55 7.76
C GLU A 180 -17.74 15.72 8.65
N SER A 181 -16.55 15.38 8.14
CA SER A 181 -15.57 14.57 8.85
C SER A 181 -14.17 15.12 8.62
N ASP A 182 -13.55 15.64 9.68
CA ASP A 182 -12.16 16.13 9.66
C ASP A 182 -11.22 14.91 9.79
N LEU A 183 -10.83 14.37 8.64
CA LEU A 183 -9.88 13.27 8.55
C LEU A 183 -8.46 13.83 8.60
N SER A 184 -7.54 13.13 9.25
CA SER A 184 -6.15 13.58 9.30
C SER A 184 -5.15 12.42 9.28
N VAL A 185 -3.92 12.72 8.81
CA VAL A 185 -2.75 11.87 9.02
C VAL A 185 -1.92 12.46 10.15
N ASP A 186 -2.07 11.91 11.35
CA ASP A 186 -1.44 12.42 12.56
C ASP A 186 0.06 12.17 12.58
N SER A 187 0.49 10.97 12.15
CA SER A 187 1.91 10.62 12.05
C SER A 187 2.21 9.65 10.92
N VAL A 188 3.46 9.72 10.43
CA VAL A 188 4.10 8.71 9.57
C VAL A 188 5.47 8.45 10.15
N GLU A 189 5.70 7.25 10.68
CA GLU A 189 6.86 6.88 11.50
C GLU A 189 7.61 5.71 10.88
N PRO A 190 8.63 5.95 10.04
CA PRO A 190 9.49 4.91 9.55
C PRO A 190 10.45 4.43 10.64
N ARG A 191 10.58 3.11 10.79
CA ARG A 191 11.54 2.44 11.67
C ARG A 191 12.49 1.62 10.82
N ALA A 192 13.76 1.94 10.88
CA ALA A 192 14.83 1.27 10.14
C ALA A 192 16.01 0.98 11.06
N PRO A 193 16.89 0.05 10.71
CA PRO A 193 18.22 -0.05 11.28
C PRO A 193 18.99 1.27 11.06
N LEU A 194 19.98 1.56 11.91
CA LEU A 194 20.81 2.78 11.81
C LEU A 194 21.59 2.87 10.50
N PHE A 195 21.89 1.73 9.89
CA PHE A 195 22.59 1.65 8.61
C PHE A 195 22.11 0.43 7.83
N ALA A 196 22.36 0.43 6.52
CA ALA A 196 22.20 -0.70 5.64
C ALA A 196 23.51 -0.99 4.91
N VAL A 197 23.85 -2.26 4.73
CA VAL A 197 25.05 -2.63 3.99
C VAL A 197 24.75 -2.61 2.49
N LEU A 198 25.64 -2.04 1.70
CA LEU A 198 25.52 -1.95 0.24
C LEU A 198 25.23 -3.34 -0.37
N GLY A 199 24.19 -3.42 -1.21
CA GLY A 199 23.74 -4.66 -1.84
C GLY A 199 22.98 -5.64 -0.94
N LYS A 200 22.83 -5.34 0.36
CA LYS A 200 22.06 -6.20 1.28
C LYS A 200 20.69 -5.57 1.58
N PRO A 201 19.61 -6.36 1.50
CA PRO A 201 18.28 -5.86 1.85
C PRO A 201 18.15 -5.66 3.35
N VAL A 202 17.45 -4.59 3.76
CA VAL A 202 17.03 -4.34 5.13
C VAL A 202 15.53 -4.09 5.18
N THR A 203 14.93 -4.40 6.33
CA THR A 203 13.52 -4.18 6.56
C THR A 203 13.28 -2.80 7.17
N VAL A 204 12.34 -2.05 6.58
CA VAL A 204 11.83 -0.79 7.12
C VAL A 204 10.33 -0.96 7.37
N ILE A 205 9.90 -0.72 8.61
CA ILE A 205 8.48 -0.74 9.00
C ILE A 205 8.01 0.70 9.14
N VAL A 206 6.92 1.04 8.43
CA VAL A 206 6.33 2.38 8.48
C VAL A 206 4.98 2.30 9.15
N GLY A 207 4.85 2.91 10.32
CA GLY A 207 3.59 3.12 11.02
C GLY A 207 2.96 4.44 10.60
N SER A 208 1.67 4.43 10.26
CA SER A 208 0.89 5.64 10.01
C SER A 208 -0.28 5.68 10.96
N THR A 209 -0.49 6.80 11.65
CA THR A 209 -1.66 7.04 12.47
C THR A 209 -2.58 8.00 11.75
N ILE A 210 -3.84 7.62 11.63
CA ILE A 210 -4.91 8.39 10.98
C ILE A 210 -6.08 8.54 11.94
N SER A 211 -6.80 9.64 11.86
CA SER A 211 -7.92 9.94 12.76
C SER A 211 -9.06 10.65 12.04
N ASN A 212 -10.21 10.73 12.73
CA ASN A 212 -11.35 11.54 12.38
C ASN A 212 -11.68 12.41 13.61
N ALA A 213 -11.55 13.73 13.48
CA ALA A 213 -11.87 14.67 14.53
C ALA A 213 -13.39 15.03 14.58
N GLY A 214 -14.17 14.55 13.63
CA GLY A 214 -15.62 14.76 13.59
C GLY A 214 -16.02 15.99 12.77
N PRO A 215 -17.28 16.47 12.92
CA PRO A 215 -18.27 16.00 13.89
C PRO A 215 -18.91 14.65 13.57
N ASP A 216 -18.96 14.22 12.30
CA ASP A 216 -19.66 13.03 11.87
C ASP A 216 -18.76 11.80 11.77
N GLY A 217 -19.34 10.63 12.00
CA GLY A 217 -18.66 9.33 11.90
C GLY A 217 -19.52 8.19 12.47
N PRO A 218 -19.10 6.93 12.26
CA PRO A 218 -17.83 6.54 11.60
C PRO A 218 -17.82 6.87 10.10
N THR A 219 -16.65 7.24 9.59
CA THR A 219 -16.44 7.55 8.17
C THR A 219 -15.61 6.48 7.50
N ASP A 220 -16.13 5.92 6.42
CA ASP A 220 -15.36 5.04 5.54
C ASP A 220 -14.37 5.90 4.76
N ALA A 221 -13.08 5.60 4.96
CA ALA A 221 -11.98 6.37 4.41
C ALA A 221 -11.02 5.47 3.65
N ARG A 222 -10.52 5.98 2.54
CA ARG A 222 -9.46 5.39 1.76
C ARG A 222 -8.11 5.96 2.18
N VAL A 223 -7.22 5.08 2.60
CA VAL A 223 -5.84 5.42 2.97
C VAL A 223 -4.90 4.96 1.87
N GLU A 224 -4.19 5.89 1.27
CA GLU A 224 -3.16 5.61 0.28
C GLU A 224 -1.76 5.79 0.91
N ARG A 225 -0.89 4.79 0.71
CA ARG A 225 0.50 4.81 1.19
C ARG A 225 1.45 4.64 0.01
N THR A 226 2.36 5.59 -0.12
CA THR A 226 3.36 5.63 -1.19
C THR A 226 4.76 5.80 -0.64
N VAL A 227 5.76 5.36 -1.39
CA VAL A 227 7.17 5.58 -1.10
C VAL A 227 7.89 6.08 -2.34
N THR A 228 8.74 7.09 -2.15
CA THR A 228 9.65 7.58 -3.19
C THR A 228 11.08 7.37 -2.74
N ALA A 229 11.85 6.61 -3.50
CA ALA A 229 13.27 6.38 -3.25
C ALA A 229 14.13 7.45 -3.93
N GLY A 230 15.10 7.99 -3.19
CA GLY A 230 16.16 8.82 -3.75
C GLY A 230 17.15 8.01 -4.60
N THR A 231 18.12 8.67 -5.18
CA THR A 231 19.18 7.99 -5.96
C THR A 231 20.05 7.12 -5.05
N GLY A 232 20.47 5.96 -5.56
CA GLY A 232 21.37 5.04 -4.85
C GLY A 232 20.71 4.16 -3.80
N VAL A 233 19.38 4.08 -3.79
CA VAL A 233 18.60 3.15 -2.97
C VAL A 233 17.39 2.65 -3.75
N THR A 234 17.03 1.39 -3.56
CA THR A 234 15.81 0.77 -4.09
C THR A 234 14.90 0.35 -2.94
N VAL A 235 13.60 0.33 -3.20
CA VAL A 235 12.57 -0.05 -2.22
C VAL A 235 11.53 -0.95 -2.87
N THR A 236 11.04 -1.94 -2.13
CA THR A 236 9.94 -2.83 -2.56
C THR A 236 8.97 -3.05 -1.40
N PRO A 237 7.65 -3.05 -1.66
CA PRO A 237 6.99 -2.74 -2.93
C PRO A 237 7.03 -1.24 -3.26
N THR A 238 7.04 -0.89 -4.55
CA THR A 238 6.97 0.51 -5.03
C THR A 238 5.54 0.94 -5.37
N ALA A 239 4.67 -0.02 -5.67
CA ALA A 239 3.28 0.26 -5.99
C ALA A 239 2.56 0.94 -4.81
N PRO A 240 1.75 1.97 -5.08
CA PRO A 240 0.85 2.53 -4.08
C PRO A 240 0.00 1.42 -3.45
N GLU A 241 -0.22 1.51 -2.16
CA GLU A 241 -1.14 0.63 -1.45
C GLU A 241 -2.35 1.43 -0.99
N THR A 242 -3.52 0.95 -1.31
CA THR A 242 -4.79 1.51 -0.86
C THR A 242 -5.42 0.55 0.15
N THR A 243 -5.87 1.10 1.27
CA THR A 243 -6.57 0.36 2.34
C THR A 243 -7.83 1.14 2.73
N GLU A 244 -8.95 0.46 2.81
CA GLU A 244 -10.20 1.02 3.30
C GLU A 244 -10.31 0.80 4.81
N VAL A 245 -10.73 1.84 5.51
CA VAL A 245 -10.86 1.81 6.97
C VAL A 245 -12.05 2.64 7.43
N ALA A 246 -12.80 2.13 8.39
CA ALA A 246 -13.82 2.92 9.09
C ALA A 246 -13.15 3.69 10.24
N LEU A 247 -13.30 5.02 10.25
CA LEU A 247 -12.74 5.92 11.23
C LEU A 247 -13.84 6.51 12.11
N ALA A 248 -13.92 6.02 13.34
CA ALA A 248 -14.80 6.58 14.34
C ALA A 248 -14.23 7.91 14.88
N VAL A 249 -15.11 8.84 15.21
CA VAL A 249 -14.72 10.15 15.79
C VAL A 249 -13.90 9.95 17.07
N GLY A 250 -12.76 10.61 17.15
CA GLY A 250 -11.86 10.58 18.31
C GLY A 250 -11.15 9.26 18.56
N SER A 251 -11.16 8.31 17.60
CA SER A 251 -10.55 6.98 17.73
C SER A 251 -9.47 6.76 16.66
N PRO A 252 -8.22 7.16 16.91
CA PRO A 252 -7.14 7.01 15.93
C PRO A 252 -6.89 5.55 15.55
N ARG A 253 -6.55 5.30 14.29
CA ARG A 253 -6.17 3.99 13.75
C ARG A 253 -4.70 4.02 13.34
N ARG A 254 -3.95 3.01 13.80
CA ARG A 254 -2.57 2.78 13.36
C ARG A 254 -2.55 1.68 12.30
N LEU A 255 -1.92 1.99 11.19
CA LEU A 255 -1.66 1.07 10.08
C LEU A 255 -0.15 0.90 9.95
N GLU A 256 0.31 -0.33 9.70
CA GLU A 256 1.73 -0.61 9.48
C GLU A 256 1.94 -1.21 8.09
N LYS A 257 3.05 -0.86 7.45
CA LYS A 257 3.50 -1.45 6.20
C LYS A 257 5.00 -1.72 6.25
N THR A 258 5.37 -2.88 5.75
CA THR A 258 6.77 -3.30 5.67
C THR A 258 7.31 -3.07 4.27
N TYR A 259 8.51 -2.50 4.20
CA TYR A 259 9.28 -2.30 2.98
C TYR A 259 10.62 -3.00 3.09
N THR A 260 11.10 -3.50 1.97
CA THR A 260 12.47 -3.97 1.82
C THR A 260 13.28 -2.89 1.11
N VAL A 261 14.32 -2.42 1.74
CA VAL A 261 15.19 -1.35 1.23
C VAL A 261 16.57 -1.93 0.94
N THR A 262 17.13 -1.62 -0.23
CA THR A 262 18.46 -2.06 -0.63
C THR A 262 19.27 -0.87 -1.12
N CYS A 263 20.41 -0.62 -0.49
CA CYS A 263 21.39 0.37 -0.94
C CYS A 263 22.11 -0.10 -2.20
N THR A 264 22.14 0.75 -3.22
CA THR A 264 22.89 0.51 -4.46
C THR A 264 24.10 1.41 -4.63
N GLN A 265 24.18 2.46 -3.78
CA GLN A 265 25.33 3.36 -3.68
C GLN A 265 25.61 3.69 -2.22
N PRO A 266 26.86 3.91 -1.83
CA PRO A 266 27.24 4.21 -0.44
C PRO A 266 26.86 5.62 0.01
N GLY A 267 26.86 5.84 1.32
CA GLY A 267 26.57 7.12 1.97
C GLY A 267 25.10 7.33 2.29
N ALA A 268 24.74 8.52 2.75
CA ALA A 268 23.39 8.86 3.14
C ALA A 268 22.41 8.84 1.97
N ARG A 269 21.35 8.04 2.07
CA ARG A 269 20.29 7.90 1.05
C ARG A 269 18.94 8.20 1.67
N THR A 270 18.04 8.78 0.88
CA THR A 270 16.75 9.25 1.39
C THR A 270 15.60 8.44 0.77
N LEU A 271 14.57 8.24 1.60
CA LEU A 271 13.28 7.67 1.22
C LEU A 271 12.20 8.59 1.79
N ASP A 272 11.25 8.98 0.97
CA ASP A 272 10.09 9.76 1.41
C ASP A 272 8.86 8.84 1.46
N PHE A 273 8.32 8.64 2.65
CA PHE A 273 7.10 7.88 2.90
C PHE A 273 5.94 8.85 3.06
N THR A 274 4.92 8.65 2.23
CA THR A 274 3.72 9.49 2.23
C THR A 274 2.51 8.63 2.56
N THR A 275 1.69 9.12 3.47
CA THR A 275 0.35 8.62 3.73
C THR A 275 -0.64 9.72 3.42
N ALA A 276 -1.74 9.36 2.75
CA ALA A 276 -2.87 10.24 2.49
C ALA A 276 -4.16 9.52 2.88
N VAL A 277 -5.14 10.27 3.39
CA VAL A 277 -6.47 9.78 3.74
C VAL A 277 -7.51 10.63 3.02
N ALA A 278 -8.59 10.03 2.59
CA ALA A 278 -9.72 10.74 1.97
C ALA A 278 -11.02 9.97 2.27
N PRO A 279 -12.15 10.66 2.43
CA PRO A 279 -13.43 9.99 2.54
C PRO A 279 -13.75 9.23 1.25
N GLU A 280 -14.37 8.06 1.36
CA GLU A 280 -14.77 7.26 0.19
C GLU A 280 -15.98 7.86 -0.51
N ARG A 281 -16.95 8.31 0.28
CA ARG A 281 -18.19 8.88 -0.24
C ARG A 281 -18.03 10.36 -0.56
N ALA A 282 -18.53 10.76 -1.70
CA ALA A 282 -18.48 12.14 -2.17
C ALA A 282 -19.37 13.10 -1.33
N SER A 283 -20.35 12.56 -0.60
CA SER A 283 -21.20 13.28 0.33
C SER A 283 -20.54 13.59 1.67
N VAL A 284 -19.37 13.03 1.95
CA VAL A 284 -18.58 13.33 3.13
C VAL A 284 -17.58 14.43 2.79
N ILE A 285 -17.68 15.56 3.46
CA ILE A 285 -16.80 16.70 3.24
C ILE A 285 -15.80 16.78 4.38
N ASP A 286 -14.54 16.92 4.03
CA ASP A 286 -13.47 17.21 4.97
C ASP A 286 -13.20 18.72 4.96
N PRO A 287 -13.39 19.43 6.09
CA PRO A 287 -13.18 20.86 6.16
C PRO A 287 -11.70 21.27 6.15
N GLN A 288 -10.78 20.32 6.41
CA GLN A 288 -9.35 20.59 6.56
C GLN A 288 -8.48 19.66 5.71
N GLU A 289 -8.77 19.51 4.43
CA GLU A 289 -8.02 18.62 3.51
C GLU A 289 -6.48 18.79 3.55
N ALA A 290 -5.98 19.89 4.06
CA ALA A 290 -4.55 20.13 4.18
C ALA A 290 -3.85 19.20 5.19
N ASN A 291 -4.58 18.68 6.20
CA ASN A 291 -4.05 17.73 7.19
C ASN A 291 -4.16 16.26 6.75
N ASN A 292 -4.83 16.01 5.63
CA ASN A 292 -5.08 14.67 5.08
C ASN A 292 -3.86 14.00 4.46
N ARG A 293 -2.75 14.68 4.37
CA ARG A 293 -1.53 14.14 3.74
C ARG A 293 -0.30 14.47 4.57
N ARG A 294 0.51 13.46 4.84
CA ARG A 294 1.78 13.63 5.54
C ARG A 294 2.89 12.84 4.87
N THR A 295 4.04 13.50 4.71
CA THR A 295 5.26 12.87 4.20
C THR A 295 6.34 12.95 5.26
N THR A 296 7.01 11.82 5.50
CA THR A 296 8.17 11.75 6.41
C THR A 296 9.37 11.21 5.65
N ARG A 297 10.48 11.90 5.78
CA ARG A 297 11.76 11.50 5.19
C ARG A 297 12.54 10.62 6.14
N LEU A 298 12.96 9.47 5.65
CA LEU A 298 13.95 8.60 6.29
C LEU A 298 15.29 8.77 5.57
N THR A 299 16.34 8.97 6.32
CA THR A 299 17.72 8.88 5.81
C THR A 299 18.33 7.56 6.28
N VAL A 300 18.77 6.74 5.34
CA VAL A 300 19.49 5.50 5.60
C VAL A 300 20.95 5.69 5.27
N ASP A 301 21.84 5.34 6.19
CA ASP A 301 23.29 5.35 5.96
C ASP A 301 23.68 4.02 5.29
N CYS A 302 24.15 4.09 4.04
CA CYS A 302 24.53 2.95 3.22
C CYS A 302 26.02 2.66 3.38
N ALA A 303 26.34 1.70 4.26
CA ALA A 303 27.70 1.33 4.57
C ALA A 303 28.36 0.48 3.48
N VAL A 304 29.62 0.75 3.19
CA VAL A 304 30.45 -0.04 2.29
C VAL A 304 30.80 -1.36 2.97
N PRO A 305 30.53 -2.54 2.35
CA PRO A 305 31.03 -3.80 2.85
C PRO A 305 32.56 -3.85 2.71
N VAL A 306 33.24 -4.26 3.77
CA VAL A 306 34.68 -4.42 3.79
C VAL A 306 35.07 -5.77 4.39
N THR A 307 36.26 -6.23 4.07
CA THR A 307 36.83 -7.45 4.65
C THR A 307 37.59 -7.08 5.92
N ILE A 308 37.34 -7.84 6.98
CA ILE A 308 38.12 -7.77 8.23
C ILE A 308 38.65 -9.16 8.55
N ASN A 309 39.78 -9.20 9.27
CA ASN A 309 40.36 -10.43 9.81
C ASN A 309 40.55 -10.27 11.32
N ILE A 310 39.74 -11.01 12.10
CA ILE A 310 39.83 -11.01 13.56
C ILE A 310 40.95 -11.92 13.99
N GLN A 311 41.85 -11.42 14.83
CA GLN A 311 43.09 -12.14 15.24
C GLN A 311 43.91 -12.66 14.04
N PRO A 312 44.49 -11.78 13.20
CA PRO A 312 45.24 -12.17 12.03
C PRO A 312 46.22 -13.31 12.33
N GLY A 313 46.14 -14.37 11.52
CA GLY A 313 46.90 -15.62 11.75
C GLY A 313 46.19 -16.69 12.58
N SER A 314 44.97 -16.43 13.07
CA SER A 314 44.15 -17.41 13.76
C SER A 314 43.02 -17.93 12.86
N ALA A 315 42.94 -19.26 12.68
CA ALA A 315 41.81 -19.84 11.92
C ALA A 315 40.49 -19.94 12.70
N ARG A 316 40.50 -19.76 14.00
CA ARG A 316 39.32 -19.93 14.87
C ARG A 316 38.82 -18.64 15.48
N ASN A 317 39.62 -17.58 15.45
CA ASN A 317 39.31 -16.25 15.99
C ASN A 317 38.70 -16.31 17.38
N PRO A 318 39.40 -16.89 18.41
CA PRO A 318 38.85 -16.99 19.74
C PRO A 318 38.75 -15.59 20.37
N VAL A 319 37.55 -15.25 20.86
CA VAL A 319 37.28 -13.96 21.50
C VAL A 319 36.94 -14.17 22.97
N ASN A 320 37.74 -13.55 23.82
CA ASN A 320 37.50 -13.54 25.28
C ASN A 320 36.72 -12.28 25.67
N LEU A 321 35.61 -12.43 26.37
CA LEU A 321 34.75 -11.33 26.82
C LEU A 321 35.22 -10.63 28.11
N ASN A 322 36.37 -11.04 28.66
CA ASN A 322 36.92 -10.46 29.90
C ASN A 322 37.72 -9.17 29.68
N GLY A 323 37.61 -8.51 28.52
CA GLY A 323 38.22 -7.22 28.23
C GLY A 323 39.70 -7.27 27.86
N SER A 324 40.25 -8.44 27.46
CA SER A 324 41.55 -8.52 26.84
C SER A 324 41.54 -7.83 25.46
N ILE A 325 42.70 -7.26 25.07
CA ILE A 325 42.81 -6.60 23.76
C ILE A 325 42.69 -7.65 22.65
N LEU A 326 41.75 -7.39 21.73
CA LEU A 326 41.53 -8.16 20.51
C LEU A 326 42.03 -7.38 19.32
N PRO A 327 43.07 -7.85 18.61
CA PRO A 327 43.47 -7.23 17.35
C PRO A 327 42.51 -7.64 16.22
N VAL A 328 42.13 -6.68 15.40
CA VAL A 328 41.30 -6.85 14.21
C VAL A 328 41.93 -6.10 13.05
N ALA A 329 42.30 -6.77 11.97
CA ALA A 329 42.74 -6.11 10.75
C ALA A 329 41.49 -5.71 9.93
N ALA A 330 41.39 -4.45 9.55
CA ALA A 330 40.55 -4.00 8.46
C ALA A 330 41.43 -3.92 7.21
N LEU A 331 41.09 -4.68 6.21
CA LEU A 331 41.95 -4.89 5.05
C LEU A 331 41.73 -3.81 4.00
N THR A 332 42.81 -3.26 3.48
CA THR A 332 42.78 -2.41 2.29
C THR A 332 42.52 -3.33 1.07
N THR A 333 41.52 -2.98 0.27
CA THR A 333 41.05 -3.84 -0.82
C THR A 333 40.78 -3.04 -2.08
N ARG A 334 40.96 -3.69 -3.23
CA ARG A 334 40.54 -3.19 -4.53
C ARG A 334 39.06 -3.55 -4.76
N ALA A 335 38.45 -2.86 -5.71
CA ALA A 335 37.07 -3.23 -6.12
C ALA A 335 37.07 -4.65 -6.72
N GLY A 336 36.14 -5.50 -6.22
CA GLY A 336 35.99 -6.91 -6.58
C GLY A 336 36.79 -7.89 -5.71
N GLU A 337 37.74 -7.42 -4.97
CA GLU A 337 38.57 -8.25 -4.07
C GLU A 337 37.71 -8.70 -2.87
N TYR A 338 37.82 -9.98 -2.49
CA TYR A 338 36.97 -10.64 -1.50
C TYR A 338 35.44 -10.45 -1.72
N GLY A 339 35.05 -10.10 -2.96
CA GLY A 339 33.63 -9.79 -3.28
C GLY A 339 33.19 -8.40 -2.87
N ASN A 340 34.08 -7.53 -2.40
CA ASN A 340 33.76 -6.14 -2.07
C ASN A 340 33.48 -5.35 -3.35
N PRO A 341 32.32 -4.64 -3.44
CA PRO A 341 31.95 -3.94 -4.69
C PRO A 341 32.77 -2.67 -4.94
N LEU A 342 33.43 -2.14 -3.93
CA LEU A 342 34.19 -0.89 -3.97
C LEU A 342 35.59 -1.10 -3.37
N ALA A 343 36.54 -0.30 -3.84
CA ALA A 343 37.83 -0.22 -3.21
C ALA A 343 37.73 0.45 -1.83
N PHE A 344 38.52 -0.01 -0.89
CA PHE A 344 38.57 0.47 0.46
C PHE A 344 40.03 0.68 0.91
N ASP A 345 40.35 1.87 1.39
CA ASP A 345 41.63 2.20 2.00
C ASP A 345 41.48 2.20 3.52
N ALA A 346 42.00 1.16 4.15
CA ALA A 346 41.91 1.01 5.60
C ALA A 346 42.70 2.09 6.35
N THR A 347 43.72 2.71 5.73
CA THR A 347 44.49 3.80 6.36
C THR A 347 43.68 5.12 6.50
N ALA A 348 42.57 5.23 5.73
CA ALA A 348 41.68 6.39 5.76
C ALA A 348 40.58 6.28 6.84
N ILE A 349 40.58 5.25 7.69
CA ILE A 349 39.61 5.03 8.76
C ILE A 349 39.70 6.16 9.81
N ASN A 350 38.52 6.68 10.19
CA ASN A 350 38.38 7.52 11.37
C ASN A 350 38.22 6.64 12.63
N SER A 351 39.28 6.47 13.38
CA SER A 351 39.34 5.63 14.59
C SER A 351 38.28 5.98 15.66
N ALA A 352 37.93 7.24 15.82
CA ALA A 352 36.93 7.70 16.80
C ALA A 352 35.51 7.19 16.48
N SER A 353 35.26 6.81 15.21
CA SER A 353 33.95 6.30 14.76
C SER A 353 33.76 4.80 14.95
N LEU A 354 34.84 4.08 15.30
CA LEU A 354 34.85 2.63 15.33
C LEU A 354 33.98 2.04 16.44
N ARG A 355 33.23 1.00 16.06
CA ARG A 355 32.44 0.16 16.98
C ARG A 355 32.64 -1.31 16.60
N PHE A 356 32.82 -2.16 17.61
CA PHE A 356 32.96 -3.61 17.45
C PHE A 356 31.91 -4.33 18.27
N GLY A 357 31.28 -5.32 17.67
CA GLY A 357 30.24 -6.11 18.36
C GLY A 357 29.56 -7.10 17.42
N SER A 358 28.50 -7.72 17.92
CA SER A 358 27.65 -8.58 17.08
C SER A 358 26.87 -7.75 16.05
N PRO A 359 26.44 -8.37 14.94
CA PRO A 359 25.60 -7.68 13.94
C PRO A 359 24.39 -7.01 14.54
N SER A 360 23.68 -7.66 15.46
CA SER A 360 22.46 -7.13 16.09
C SER A 360 22.76 -5.91 16.98
N VAL A 361 23.85 -5.93 17.73
CA VAL A 361 24.24 -4.82 18.59
C VAL A 361 24.63 -3.60 17.77
N LEU A 362 25.40 -3.77 16.69
CA LEU A 362 25.83 -2.68 15.83
C LEU A 362 24.66 -2.04 15.07
N LEU A 363 23.68 -2.84 14.59
CA LEU A 363 22.48 -2.32 13.93
C LEU A 363 21.62 -1.42 14.82
N LEU A 364 21.75 -1.59 16.15
CA LEU A 364 21.07 -0.75 17.15
C LEU A 364 21.96 0.40 17.69
N GLY A 365 23.18 0.56 17.14
CA GLY A 365 24.11 1.63 17.54
C GLY A 365 24.96 1.31 18.77
N GLY A 366 24.95 0.06 19.22
CA GLY A 366 25.82 -0.43 20.30
C GLY A 366 27.22 -0.79 19.84
N GLY A 367 27.93 -1.53 20.64
CA GLY A 367 29.28 -2.02 20.40
C GLY A 367 30.37 -1.25 21.16
N VAL A 368 31.52 -1.90 21.34
CA VAL A 368 32.67 -1.30 22.03
C VAL A 368 33.48 -0.41 21.09
N PRO A 369 33.94 0.77 21.56
CA PRO A 369 34.81 1.64 20.78
C PRO A 369 36.25 1.08 20.69
N GLU A 370 37.04 1.61 19.78
CA GLU A 370 38.50 1.46 19.76
C GLU A 370 39.10 2.30 20.89
N PRO A 371 39.77 1.70 21.89
CA PRO A 371 40.16 2.41 23.11
C PRO A 371 41.34 3.40 22.95
N HIS A 372 42.15 3.24 21.90
CA HIS A 372 43.34 4.08 21.72
C HIS A 372 43.05 5.34 20.88
N GLY A 373 41.90 5.40 20.20
CA GLY A 373 41.56 6.50 19.31
C GLY A 373 42.47 6.64 18.09
N ARG A 374 43.12 5.56 17.68
CA ARG A 374 44.04 5.53 16.52
C ARG A 374 44.06 4.15 15.84
N ILE A 375 44.40 4.14 14.55
CA ILE A 375 44.71 2.95 13.81
C ILE A 375 46.22 2.69 13.86
N HIS A 376 46.61 1.44 13.65
CA HIS A 376 48.00 1.01 13.51
C HIS A 376 48.23 0.47 12.12
N PRO A 377 48.73 1.26 11.13
CA PRO A 377 49.00 0.76 9.78
C PRO A 377 50.04 -0.34 9.84
N ALA A 378 49.71 -1.48 9.23
CA ALA A 378 50.61 -2.62 9.12
C ALA A 378 50.26 -3.44 7.88
N ASN A 379 51.23 -4.06 7.27
CA ASN A 379 50.98 -5.07 6.26
C ASN A 379 50.56 -6.38 6.98
N SER A 380 49.29 -6.65 6.99
CA SER A 380 48.67 -7.78 7.69
C SER A 380 48.65 -9.02 6.82
N LEU A 381 48.50 -10.20 7.41
CA LEU A 381 48.19 -11.42 6.69
C LEU A 381 46.69 -11.48 6.40
N GLU A 382 46.35 -11.50 5.13
CA GLU A 382 44.98 -11.59 4.66
C GLU A 382 44.39 -13.00 4.75
N PRO A 383 43.09 -13.18 4.70
CA PRO A 383 42.48 -14.49 4.59
C PRO A 383 42.95 -15.20 3.32
N ASP A 384 43.26 -16.49 3.44
CA ASP A 384 43.72 -17.36 2.33
C ASP A 384 45.09 -17.03 1.68
N GLU A 385 45.83 -16.09 2.26
CA GLU A 385 47.19 -15.75 1.80
C GLU A 385 48.29 -16.46 2.61
N VAL A 386 49.31 -16.92 1.91
CA VAL A 386 50.54 -17.47 2.53
C VAL A 386 51.58 -16.38 2.72
N THR A 387 51.54 -15.32 1.93
CA THR A 387 52.46 -14.19 1.97
C THR A 387 51.67 -12.88 1.93
N ARG A 388 52.18 -11.88 2.66
CA ARG A 388 51.60 -10.51 2.68
C ARG A 388 51.73 -9.83 1.33
N ASP A 389 50.68 -9.15 0.88
CA ASP A 389 50.60 -8.51 -0.46
C ASP A 389 51.34 -7.17 -0.58
N ARG A 390 51.75 -6.56 0.54
CA ARG A 390 52.51 -5.30 0.69
C ARG A 390 51.66 -4.04 0.71
N ASP A 391 50.37 -4.12 0.76
CA ASP A 391 49.59 -2.93 1.08
C ASP A 391 49.52 -2.68 2.59
N LEU A 392 48.91 -1.56 3.01
CA LEU A 392 48.79 -1.19 4.40
C LEU A 392 47.35 -1.33 4.88
N ASP A 393 47.17 -2.28 5.76
CA ASP A 393 45.91 -2.48 6.50
C ASP A 393 45.87 -1.62 7.77
N ALA A 394 44.69 -1.57 8.38
CA ALA A 394 44.53 -0.97 9.69
C ALA A 394 44.35 -2.04 10.77
N ILE A 395 45.34 -2.18 11.66
CA ILE A 395 45.17 -2.98 12.87
C ILE A 395 44.45 -2.13 13.91
N LEU A 396 43.25 -2.61 14.29
CA LEU A 396 42.35 -2.04 15.26
C LEU A 396 42.42 -2.85 16.54
N HIS A 397 42.27 -2.20 17.69
CA HIS A 397 42.28 -2.86 18.98
C HIS A 397 40.92 -2.68 19.63
N PHE A 398 40.31 -3.76 20.08
CA PHE A 398 39.05 -3.70 20.82
C PHE A 398 39.16 -4.45 22.14
N GLN A 399 38.28 -4.11 23.07
CA GLN A 399 38.12 -4.82 24.34
C GLN A 399 36.71 -5.41 24.40
N PRO A 400 36.50 -6.61 23.84
CA PRO A 400 35.19 -7.24 23.79
C PRO A 400 34.61 -7.45 25.19
N ARG A 401 33.31 -7.22 25.32
CA ARG A 401 32.53 -7.41 26.54
C ARG A 401 31.18 -8.03 26.23
N SER A 402 30.54 -8.57 27.24
CA SER A 402 29.25 -9.25 27.12
C SER A 402 28.09 -8.33 26.72
N ASP A 403 28.25 -7.00 26.76
CA ASP A 403 27.30 -6.02 26.24
C ASP A 403 27.41 -5.80 24.72
N ALA A 404 28.54 -6.23 24.13
CA ALA A 404 28.78 -6.14 22.69
C ALA A 404 28.71 -7.49 21.95
N LEU A 405 29.01 -8.59 22.63
CA LEU A 405 28.99 -9.95 22.09
C LEU A 405 28.36 -10.92 23.11
N ALA A 406 27.44 -11.74 22.67
CA ALA A 406 26.89 -12.83 23.49
C ALA A 406 27.78 -14.08 23.39
N PRO A 407 27.79 -14.97 24.41
CA PRO A 407 28.54 -16.24 24.38
C PRO A 407 28.14 -17.17 23.20
N THR A 408 26.97 -16.97 22.62
CA THR A 408 26.44 -17.74 21.50
C THR A 408 26.73 -17.14 20.14
N ASP A 409 27.35 -15.96 20.09
CA ASP A 409 27.66 -15.30 18.82
C ASP A 409 28.75 -16.06 18.06
N THR A 410 28.54 -16.25 16.77
CA THR A 410 29.48 -16.91 15.84
C THR A 410 30.09 -15.95 14.84
N SER A 411 29.73 -14.66 14.92
CA SER A 411 30.23 -13.59 14.06
C SER A 411 30.39 -12.31 14.87
N ALA A 412 31.46 -11.60 14.64
CA ALA A 412 31.68 -10.25 15.17
C ALA A 412 32.05 -9.32 14.03
N CYS A 413 31.67 -8.05 14.18
CA CYS A 413 31.75 -7.07 13.11
C CYS A 413 32.38 -5.76 13.59
N VAL A 414 32.90 -5.02 12.63
CA VAL A 414 33.36 -3.62 12.81
C VAL A 414 32.46 -2.72 11.98
N LEU A 415 31.98 -1.67 12.61
CA LEU A 415 31.30 -0.52 11.99
C LEU A 415 32.18 0.70 12.21
N GLY A 416 32.36 1.53 11.20
CA GLY A 416 33.12 2.75 11.31
C GLY A 416 32.91 3.69 10.13
N ARG A 417 33.67 4.77 10.10
CA ARG A 417 33.70 5.72 8.98
C ARG A 417 35.11 5.85 8.45
N PHE A 418 35.23 6.15 7.16
CA PHE A 418 36.50 6.41 6.48
C PHE A 418 36.34 7.57 5.49
N ALA A 419 37.46 8.18 5.10
CA ALA A 419 37.46 9.22 4.09
C ALA A 419 37.27 8.61 2.70
N GLY A 420 36.07 8.65 2.16
CA GLY A 420 35.78 8.21 0.80
C GLY A 420 36.01 9.33 -0.24
N PRO A 421 35.93 9.01 -1.55
CA PRO A 421 36.24 9.95 -2.64
C PRO A 421 35.40 11.22 -2.64
N SER A 422 34.16 11.15 -2.13
CA SER A 422 33.19 12.27 -2.12
C SER A 422 32.83 12.74 -0.70
N GLY A 423 33.60 12.34 0.31
CA GLY A 423 33.35 12.66 1.71
C GLY A 423 33.32 11.42 2.61
N PRO A 424 33.05 11.58 3.91
CA PRO A 424 33.08 10.47 4.85
C PRO A 424 31.95 9.47 4.53
N LEU A 425 32.34 8.18 4.42
CA LEU A 425 31.45 7.04 4.20
C LEU A 425 31.52 6.10 5.40
N SER A 426 30.40 5.43 5.70
CA SER A 426 30.37 4.33 6.64
C SER A 426 30.85 3.03 5.98
N PHE A 427 31.53 2.18 6.75
CA PHE A 427 31.90 0.85 6.35
C PHE A 427 31.45 -0.19 7.38
N TYR A 428 31.25 -1.42 6.93
CA TYR A 428 30.86 -2.54 7.78
C TYR A 428 31.50 -3.83 7.29
N GLY A 429 32.20 -4.53 8.18
CA GLY A 429 32.82 -5.82 7.89
C GLY A 429 32.62 -6.78 9.04
N CYS A 430 32.45 -8.07 8.72
CA CYS A 430 32.26 -9.13 9.71
C CYS A 430 33.22 -10.29 9.45
N ASP A 431 33.58 -10.98 10.53
CA ASP A 431 34.34 -12.21 10.48
C ASP A 431 33.75 -13.23 11.47
N ARG A 432 34.07 -14.51 11.28
CA ARG A 432 33.65 -15.57 12.19
C ARG A 432 34.45 -15.51 13.47
N VAL A 433 33.80 -15.83 14.59
CA VAL A 433 34.45 -15.88 15.90
C VAL A 433 34.03 -17.15 16.66
N THR A 434 34.88 -17.51 17.62
CA THR A 434 34.55 -18.49 18.65
C THR A 434 34.67 -17.78 20.01
N ILE A 435 33.53 -17.58 20.70
CA ILE A 435 33.55 -16.96 22.02
C ILE A 435 34.10 -17.96 23.01
N VAL A 436 35.10 -17.53 23.77
CA VAL A 436 35.74 -18.33 24.83
C VAL A 436 35.55 -17.61 26.17
N SER A 437 35.24 -18.38 27.19
CA SER A 437 35.03 -17.91 28.57
C SER A 437 36.33 -17.87 29.37
#